data_3ec3db6eb08598746eabe7bc68656c44
#
_entry.id   3ec3db6eb08598746eabe7bc68656c44
#
_cell.length_a   1.000
_cell.length_b   1.000
_cell.length_c   1.000
_cell.angle_alpha   90.00
_cell.angle_beta   90.00
_cell.angle_gamma   90.00
#
_symmetry.space_group_name_H-M   'P 1'
#
loop_
_entity.id
_entity.type
_entity.pdbx_description
1 polymer ?
#
loop_
_entity_poly.entity_id
_entity_poly.type
_entity_poly.pdbx_seq_one_letter_code
_entity_poly.pdbx_strand_id
1 'polypeptide(L)'
;SLLENNVLFMFKQKVTKPARLAGTALLVHETLDQVKEPRKAWTYNTGQRRVRLAPNIAYDTPGTAADGLRTTDDFDMFNGSPNRYNWELKGKKEMYVAYNNYTLHGDSVSYEDILKPNHVNPDLTRWEKHRVWVVEATLKEGLRHIYQKRVFYIDEDSWQIQLADMYDNRGELYRVAVAYGVNYYEVPTQWSTLDVYHDLNSRRYLAIGLDNEEKMYDFSITPREAEFTPQALRREGMR
;
A
#
# COMPACT_ATOMS: atom_id res chain seq x y z
N SER A 1 -3.33 -14.20 21.18
CA SER A 1 -3.55 -13.88 19.75
C SER A 1 -2.69 -12.70 19.33
N LEU A 2 -2.47 -12.52 18.05
CA LEU A 2 -1.71 -11.37 17.50
C LEU A 2 -2.34 -10.04 17.95
N LEU A 3 -3.65 -9.94 17.90
CA LEU A 3 -4.39 -8.71 18.27
C LEU A 3 -4.21 -8.34 19.75
N GLU A 4 -4.16 -9.31 20.66
CA GLU A 4 -3.88 -9.05 22.09
C GLU A 4 -2.49 -8.44 22.30
N ASN A 5 -1.55 -8.74 21.40
CA ASN A 5 -0.20 -8.21 21.41
C ASN A 5 -0.05 -6.95 20.54
N ASN A 6 -1.16 -6.28 20.19
CA ASN A 6 -1.19 -5.11 19.30
C ASN A 6 -0.59 -5.36 17.92
N VAL A 7 -0.61 -6.59 17.42
CA VAL A 7 -0.14 -6.94 16.08
C VAL A 7 -1.35 -7.14 15.18
N LEU A 8 -1.46 -6.35 14.12
CA LEU A 8 -2.51 -6.47 13.11
C LEU A 8 -2.19 -7.63 12.15
N PHE A 9 -1.02 -7.57 11.54
CA PHE A 9 -0.48 -8.64 10.70
C PHE A 9 1.05 -8.54 10.59
N MET A 10 1.65 -9.58 10.04
CA MET A 10 3.07 -9.62 9.71
C MET A 10 3.23 -9.98 8.24
N PHE A 11 4.14 -9.33 7.56
CA PHE A 11 4.49 -9.73 6.21
C PHE A 11 6.00 -9.70 5.98
N LYS A 12 6.46 -10.47 5.03
CA LYS A 12 7.81 -10.42 4.52
C LYS A 12 7.82 -10.49 3.00
N GLN A 13 8.78 -9.81 2.41
CA GLN A 13 9.01 -9.83 0.98
C GLN A 13 10.49 -9.94 0.68
N LYS A 14 10.82 -10.52 -0.47
CA LYS A 14 12.17 -10.64 -0.97
C LYS A 14 12.23 -10.11 -2.40
N VAL A 15 13.18 -9.26 -2.65
CA VAL A 15 13.42 -8.73 -4.01
C VAL A 15 14.14 -9.80 -4.83
N THR A 16 13.56 -10.16 -5.96
CA THR A 16 14.13 -11.12 -6.92
C THR A 16 14.79 -10.43 -8.10
N LYS A 17 14.30 -9.27 -8.48
CA LYS A 17 14.81 -8.42 -9.58
C LYS A 17 14.69 -6.94 -9.23
N PRO A 18 15.49 -6.04 -9.79
CA PRO A 18 16.66 -6.28 -10.63
C PRO A 18 17.86 -6.85 -9.85
N ALA A 19 18.85 -7.40 -10.54
CA ALA A 19 20.00 -8.08 -9.93
C ALA A 19 20.72 -7.25 -8.84
N ARG A 20 20.80 -5.93 -8.99
CA ARG A 20 21.42 -5.02 -8.00
C ARG A 20 20.71 -4.99 -6.64
N LEU A 21 19.45 -5.37 -6.57
CA LEU A 21 18.61 -5.39 -5.37
C LEU A 21 18.23 -6.81 -4.95
N ALA A 22 18.48 -7.80 -5.81
CA ALA A 22 18.08 -9.19 -5.58
C ALA A 22 18.66 -9.73 -4.26
N GLY A 23 17.82 -10.45 -3.52
CA GLY A 23 18.14 -10.98 -2.20
C GLY A 23 17.90 -10.00 -1.05
N THR A 24 17.69 -8.70 -1.30
CA THR A 24 17.22 -7.78 -0.27
C THR A 24 15.85 -8.26 0.21
N ALA A 25 15.66 -8.34 1.52
CA ALA A 25 14.41 -8.78 2.10
C ALA A 25 13.92 -7.81 3.17
N LEU A 26 12.61 -7.74 3.32
CA LEU A 26 11.91 -6.90 4.29
C LEU A 26 10.99 -7.78 5.12
N LEU A 27 10.99 -7.57 6.42
CA LEU A 27 10.01 -8.08 7.37
C LEU A 27 9.34 -6.91 8.05
N VAL A 28 8.01 -6.91 8.12
CA VAL A 28 7.25 -5.88 8.81
C VAL A 28 6.27 -6.53 9.78
N HIS A 29 6.21 -5.99 10.99
CA HIS A 29 5.15 -6.23 11.96
C HIS A 29 4.30 -4.95 12.02
N GLU A 30 3.12 -5.03 11.45
CA GLU A 30 2.14 -3.95 11.53
C GLU A 30 1.41 -4.00 12.85
N THR A 31 1.28 -2.85 13.49
CA THR A 31 0.57 -2.72 14.75
C THR A 31 -0.85 -2.22 14.52
N LEU A 32 -1.79 -2.71 15.33
CA LEU A 32 -3.18 -2.29 15.31
C LEU A 32 -3.33 -0.83 15.76
N ASP A 33 -2.73 -0.50 16.89
CA ASP A 33 -2.65 0.86 17.42
C ASP A 33 -1.22 1.40 17.24
N GLN A 34 -1.03 2.11 16.12
CA GLN A 34 0.27 2.69 15.76
C GLN A 34 0.64 3.94 16.58
N VAL A 35 -0.32 4.53 17.31
CA VAL A 35 -0.04 5.62 18.25
C VAL A 35 0.61 5.07 19.52
N LYS A 36 0.09 3.95 20.01
CA LYS A 36 0.62 3.26 21.20
C LYS A 36 1.98 2.61 20.91
N GLU A 37 2.09 1.94 19.78
CA GLU A 37 3.30 1.23 19.38
C GLU A 37 3.47 1.31 17.86
N PRO A 38 4.47 2.05 17.37
CA PRO A 38 4.73 2.16 15.91
C PRO A 38 5.07 0.80 15.30
N ARG A 39 4.78 0.66 13.99
CA ARG A 39 5.22 -0.52 13.23
C ARG A 39 6.70 -0.77 13.38
N LYS A 40 7.10 -2.04 13.30
CA LYS A 40 8.50 -2.47 13.28
C LYS A 40 8.83 -3.06 11.92
N ALA A 41 9.94 -2.65 11.33
CA ALA A 41 10.43 -3.24 10.09
C ALA A 41 11.91 -3.57 10.18
N TRP A 42 12.28 -4.69 9.59
CA TRP A 42 13.65 -5.15 9.50
C TRP A 42 14.00 -5.39 8.04
N THR A 43 15.17 -4.91 7.64
CA THR A 43 15.70 -5.14 6.31
C THR A 43 16.91 -6.05 6.38
N TYR A 44 16.98 -7.04 5.48
CA TYR A 44 18.18 -7.80 5.22
C TYR A 44 18.90 -7.24 4.01
N ASN A 45 20.16 -6.92 4.17
CA ASN A 45 21.03 -6.46 3.09
C ASN A 45 22.03 -7.56 2.71
N THR A 46 22.01 -7.97 1.45
CA THR A 46 22.85 -9.05 0.93
C THR A 46 24.35 -8.71 0.98
N GLY A 47 24.71 -7.46 0.67
CA GLY A 47 26.10 -7.03 0.71
C GLY A 47 26.73 -7.07 2.11
N GLN A 48 25.94 -6.74 3.14
CA GLN A 48 26.38 -6.77 4.54
C GLN A 48 26.06 -8.07 5.27
N ARG A 49 25.19 -8.92 4.68
CA ARG A 49 24.67 -10.18 5.26
C ARG A 49 24.10 -9.99 6.67
N ARG A 50 23.45 -8.85 6.90
CA ARG A 50 22.93 -8.44 8.20
C ARG A 50 21.48 -8.00 8.10
N VAL A 51 20.72 -8.32 9.16
CA VAL A 51 19.40 -7.75 9.40
C VAL A 51 19.55 -6.50 10.25
N ARG A 52 18.90 -5.42 9.85
CA ARG A 52 18.84 -4.17 10.61
C ARG A 52 17.40 -3.77 10.81
N LEU A 53 17.08 -3.27 12.00
CA LEU A 53 15.84 -2.55 12.23
C LEU A 53 15.89 -1.26 11.41
N ALA A 54 14.84 -1.01 10.62
CA ALA A 54 14.69 0.23 9.88
C ALA A 54 14.10 1.29 10.82
N PRO A 55 14.88 2.30 11.22
CA PRO A 55 14.35 3.39 12.03
C PRO A 55 13.44 4.29 11.19
N ASN A 56 12.45 4.91 11.83
CA ASN A 56 11.62 5.98 11.27
C ASN A 56 10.90 5.66 9.95
N ILE A 57 10.40 4.45 9.80
CA ILE A 57 9.52 4.07 8.69
C ILE A 57 8.06 4.47 8.97
N ALA A 58 7.86 5.70 9.34
CA ALA A 58 6.55 6.26 9.64
C ALA A 58 6.32 7.52 8.79
N TYR A 59 5.08 7.85 8.60
CA TYR A 59 4.62 9.08 7.98
C TYR A 59 5.12 9.26 6.53
N ASP A 60 5.73 10.41 6.23
CA ASP A 60 6.17 10.80 4.89
C ASP A 60 7.60 10.34 4.52
N THR A 61 8.17 9.43 5.28
CA THR A 61 9.39 8.73 4.84
C THR A 61 9.15 8.12 3.45
N PRO A 62 10.05 8.32 2.48
CA PRO A 62 9.87 7.75 1.15
C PRO A 62 9.66 6.23 1.20
N GLY A 63 8.65 5.74 0.50
CA GLY A 63 8.37 4.32 0.40
C GLY A 63 9.51 3.56 -0.28
N THR A 64 9.75 2.32 0.15
CA THR A 64 10.77 1.46 -0.44
C THR A 64 10.47 1.20 -1.92
N ALA A 65 11.47 1.32 -2.77
CA ALA A 65 11.39 1.10 -4.22
C ALA A 65 10.29 1.92 -4.93
N ALA A 66 9.95 3.09 -4.40
CA ALA A 66 8.87 3.93 -4.89
C ALA A 66 9.36 5.17 -5.66
N ASP A 67 10.67 5.36 -5.79
CA ASP A 67 11.30 6.52 -6.46
C ASP A 67 10.70 7.88 -6.03
N GLY A 68 10.35 7.99 -4.73
CA GLY A 68 9.75 9.19 -4.15
C GLY A 68 8.28 9.43 -4.50
N LEU A 69 7.64 8.53 -5.27
CA LEU A 69 6.24 8.70 -5.70
C LEU A 69 5.22 8.27 -4.64
N ARG A 70 5.65 7.66 -3.56
CA ARG A 70 4.83 7.21 -2.44
C ARG A 70 5.54 7.44 -1.12
N THR A 71 4.80 7.77 -0.08
CA THR A 71 5.28 7.78 1.31
C THR A 71 5.06 6.42 1.98
N THR A 72 5.69 6.21 3.13
CA THR A 72 5.51 4.96 3.89
C THR A 72 4.06 4.79 4.36
N ASP A 73 3.40 5.88 4.74
CA ASP A 73 2.02 5.86 5.21
C ASP A 73 0.95 5.88 4.10
N ASP A 74 1.37 5.91 2.83
CA ASP A 74 0.48 5.73 1.67
C ASP A 74 0.27 4.26 1.29
N PHE A 75 1.00 3.32 1.89
CA PHE A 75 0.82 1.91 1.57
C PHE A 75 -0.63 1.51 1.77
N ASP A 76 -1.19 0.76 0.81
CA ASP A 76 -2.59 0.35 0.82
C ASP A 76 -3.54 1.56 1.03
N MET A 77 -3.33 2.63 0.26
CA MET A 77 -3.99 3.93 0.31
C MET A 77 -3.75 4.73 1.60
N PHE A 78 -3.78 4.11 2.75
CA PHE A 78 -3.35 4.66 4.04
C PHE A 78 -3.01 3.54 5.02
N ASN A 79 -1.76 3.51 5.44
CA ASN A 79 -1.29 2.62 6.50
C ASN A 79 -0.25 3.33 7.37
N GLY A 80 -0.73 4.18 8.26
CA GLY A 80 0.11 5.00 9.12
C GLY A 80 -0.54 5.36 10.43
N SER A 81 0.23 5.98 11.32
CA SER A 81 -0.31 6.53 12.55
C SER A 81 -1.21 7.73 12.25
N PRO A 82 -2.45 7.76 12.76
CA PRO A 82 -3.39 8.84 12.49
C PRO A 82 -3.10 10.12 13.29
N ASN A 83 -2.11 10.11 14.17
CA ASN A 83 -1.91 11.12 15.21
C ASN A 83 -1.47 12.51 14.69
N ARG A 84 -0.92 12.59 13.46
CA ARG A 84 -0.49 13.86 12.87
C ARG A 84 -1.61 14.69 12.26
N TYR A 85 -2.78 14.08 12.05
CA TYR A 85 -3.90 14.70 11.37
C TYR A 85 -5.10 14.91 12.30
N ASN A 86 -5.86 15.96 12.01
CA ASN A 86 -7.24 16.11 12.46
C ASN A 86 -8.13 15.44 11.42
N TRP A 87 -9.00 14.56 11.85
CA TRP A 87 -9.85 13.73 11.00
C TRP A 87 -11.29 14.21 11.06
N GLU A 88 -11.91 14.32 9.91
CA GLU A 88 -13.32 14.74 9.79
C GLU A 88 -14.07 13.81 8.85
N LEU A 89 -15.19 13.26 9.32
CA LEU A 89 -16.13 12.52 8.48
C LEU A 89 -17.05 13.51 7.77
N LYS A 90 -16.89 13.62 6.45
CA LYS A 90 -17.70 14.54 5.61
C LYS A 90 -19.05 13.95 5.21
N GLY A 91 -19.31 12.68 5.50
CA GLY A 91 -20.53 11.98 5.12
C GLY A 91 -20.32 11.04 3.95
N LYS A 92 -21.42 10.65 3.31
CA LYS A 92 -21.43 9.76 2.16
C LYS A 92 -21.67 10.50 0.85
N LYS A 93 -21.11 9.96 -0.24
CA LYS A 93 -21.50 10.37 -1.59
C LYS A 93 -21.45 9.17 -2.54
N GLU A 94 -22.15 9.30 -3.65
CA GLU A 94 -22.01 8.39 -4.78
C GLU A 94 -20.87 8.84 -5.69
N MET A 95 -20.02 7.90 -6.11
CA MET A 95 -18.97 8.15 -7.09
C MET A 95 -18.58 6.86 -7.79
N TYR A 96 -17.86 6.99 -8.90
CA TYR A 96 -17.24 5.84 -9.55
C TYR A 96 -15.95 5.45 -8.83
N VAL A 97 -15.84 4.16 -8.54
CA VAL A 97 -14.65 3.54 -7.94
C VAL A 97 -14.18 2.38 -8.81
N ALA A 98 -12.90 2.09 -8.79
CA ALA A 98 -12.34 0.96 -9.52
C ALA A 98 -12.67 -0.33 -8.77
N TYR A 99 -13.57 -1.15 -9.32
CA TYR A 99 -14.14 -2.30 -8.63
C TYR A 99 -14.36 -3.48 -9.58
N ASN A 100 -14.17 -4.71 -9.08
CA ASN A 100 -14.27 -5.92 -9.88
C ASN A 100 -13.36 -5.92 -11.13
N ASN A 101 -12.11 -5.52 -10.96
CA ASN A 101 -11.12 -5.36 -12.03
C ASN A 101 -10.52 -6.70 -12.48
N TYR A 102 -11.35 -7.71 -12.76
CA TYR A 102 -10.89 -9.05 -13.12
C TYR A 102 -10.17 -9.10 -14.47
N THR A 103 -10.51 -8.22 -15.42
CA THR A 103 -9.78 -8.12 -16.68
C THR A 103 -8.36 -7.62 -16.43
N LEU A 104 -8.22 -6.57 -15.62
CA LEU A 104 -6.92 -6.02 -15.23
C LEU A 104 -6.07 -7.05 -14.46
N HIS A 105 -6.71 -7.89 -13.64
CA HIS A 105 -6.10 -8.94 -12.83
C HIS A 105 -5.77 -10.22 -13.61
N GLY A 106 -6.31 -10.38 -14.82
CA GLY A 106 -6.21 -11.63 -15.60
C GLY A 106 -4.78 -11.97 -16.02
N ASP A 107 -4.44 -13.26 -15.97
CA ASP A 107 -3.15 -13.81 -16.37
C ASP A 107 -2.89 -13.79 -17.88
N SER A 108 -3.91 -13.48 -18.68
CA SER A 108 -3.81 -13.25 -20.12
C SER A 108 -3.34 -11.84 -20.50
N VAL A 109 -3.21 -10.94 -19.52
CA VAL A 109 -2.80 -9.53 -19.70
C VAL A 109 -1.37 -9.35 -19.21
N SER A 110 -0.50 -8.82 -20.04
CA SER A 110 0.89 -8.55 -19.66
C SER A 110 1.06 -7.21 -18.92
N TYR A 111 2.17 -7.05 -18.21
CA TYR A 111 2.51 -5.75 -17.60
C TYR A 111 2.64 -4.64 -18.64
N GLU A 112 3.11 -4.96 -19.84
CA GLU A 112 3.20 -4.01 -20.96
C GLU A 112 1.82 -3.55 -21.46
N ASP A 113 0.82 -4.42 -21.42
CA ASP A 113 -0.56 -4.07 -21.75
C ASP A 113 -1.18 -3.13 -20.73
N ILE A 114 -0.83 -3.30 -19.45
CA ILE A 114 -1.33 -2.51 -18.33
C ILE A 114 -0.66 -1.14 -18.28
N LEU A 115 0.67 -1.12 -18.35
CA LEU A 115 1.46 0.08 -18.11
C LEU A 115 1.62 0.89 -19.40
N LYS A 116 0.92 2.01 -19.49
CA LYS A 116 1.02 2.93 -20.62
C LYS A 116 1.68 4.25 -20.18
N PRO A 117 2.19 5.06 -21.12
CA PRO A 117 2.71 6.38 -20.79
C PRO A 117 1.68 7.23 -20.05
N ASN A 118 2.05 7.74 -18.87
CA ASN A 118 1.27 8.63 -18.00
C ASN A 118 0.05 8.00 -17.28
N HIS A 119 -0.42 6.82 -17.64
CA HIS A 119 -1.59 6.19 -17.01
C HIS A 119 -1.62 4.68 -17.23
N VAL A 120 -2.38 3.98 -16.40
CA VAL A 120 -2.77 2.59 -16.62
C VAL A 120 -3.75 2.52 -17.80
N ASN A 121 -3.67 1.46 -18.59
CA ASN A 121 -4.55 1.25 -19.74
C ASN A 121 -6.03 1.24 -19.33
N PRO A 122 -6.83 2.24 -19.69
CA PRO A 122 -8.22 2.34 -19.26
C PRO A 122 -9.12 1.24 -19.82
N ASP A 123 -8.76 0.64 -20.97
CA ASP A 123 -9.55 -0.44 -21.60
C ASP A 123 -9.55 -1.73 -20.77
N LEU A 124 -8.60 -1.88 -19.82
CA LEU A 124 -8.49 -3.01 -18.93
C LEU A 124 -9.15 -2.77 -17.57
N THR A 125 -9.52 -1.52 -17.28
CA THR A 125 -10.06 -1.12 -15.98
C THR A 125 -11.59 -1.16 -15.97
N ARG A 126 -12.15 -1.46 -14.81
CA ARG A 126 -13.59 -1.47 -14.59
C ARG A 126 -13.96 -0.53 -13.46
N TRP A 127 -14.98 0.29 -13.69
CA TRP A 127 -15.46 1.29 -12.74
C TRP A 127 -16.94 1.07 -12.45
N GLU A 128 -17.31 1.12 -11.18
CA GLU A 128 -18.70 0.97 -10.72
C GLU A 128 -19.11 2.17 -9.87
N LYS A 129 -20.38 2.50 -9.93
CA LYS A 129 -20.96 3.53 -9.06
C LYS A 129 -21.25 2.94 -7.69
N HIS A 130 -20.52 3.43 -6.68
CA HIS A 130 -20.68 3.03 -5.28
C HIS A 130 -20.97 4.23 -4.39
N ARG A 131 -21.49 3.97 -3.21
CA ARG A 131 -21.49 4.94 -2.11
C ARG A 131 -20.21 4.78 -1.31
N VAL A 132 -19.57 5.91 -1.06
CA VAL A 132 -18.35 5.97 -0.28
C VAL A 132 -18.51 6.90 0.91
N TRP A 133 -17.85 6.56 2.01
CA TRP A 133 -17.58 7.49 3.08
C TRP A 133 -16.43 8.40 2.66
N VAL A 134 -16.63 9.70 2.85
CA VAL A 134 -15.60 10.70 2.60
C VAL A 134 -14.99 11.11 3.92
N VAL A 135 -13.70 10.88 4.08
CA VAL A 135 -12.92 11.21 5.28
C VAL A 135 -11.83 12.18 4.90
N GLU A 136 -11.81 13.33 5.54
CA GLU A 136 -10.78 14.35 5.36
C GLU A 136 -9.80 14.33 6.53
N ALA A 137 -8.52 14.40 6.21
CA ALA A 137 -7.43 14.47 7.17
C ALA A 137 -6.61 15.74 6.91
N THR A 138 -6.64 16.68 7.86
CA THR A 138 -5.88 17.93 7.80
C THR A 138 -4.71 17.88 8.78
N LEU A 139 -3.50 18.17 8.29
CA LEU A 139 -2.28 18.16 9.11
C LEU A 139 -2.42 19.12 10.29
N LYS A 140 -2.09 18.64 11.48
CA LYS A 140 -2.12 19.46 12.71
C LYS A 140 -1.07 20.55 12.66
N GLU A 141 -1.39 21.70 13.23
CA GLU A 141 -0.47 22.82 13.35
C GLU A 141 0.84 22.42 14.04
N GLY A 142 1.96 22.94 13.54
CA GLY A 142 3.30 22.65 14.07
C GLY A 142 3.87 21.29 13.66
N LEU A 143 3.09 20.41 13.01
CA LEU A 143 3.59 19.13 12.50
C LEU A 143 4.00 19.24 11.04
N ARG A 144 4.81 18.27 10.59
CA ARG A 144 5.32 18.23 9.21
C ARG A 144 4.90 16.94 8.53
N HIS A 145 4.49 17.07 7.28
CA HIS A 145 4.23 16.01 6.33
C HIS A 145 4.22 16.62 4.92
N ILE A 146 4.57 15.86 3.90
CA ILE A 146 4.50 16.37 2.51
C ILE A 146 3.06 16.60 2.06
N TYR A 147 2.07 15.97 2.72
CA TYR A 147 0.64 16.21 2.47
C TYR A 147 0.03 17.04 3.59
N GLN A 148 -0.34 18.26 3.26
CA GLN A 148 -1.06 19.15 4.18
C GLN A 148 -2.49 18.66 4.43
N LYS A 149 -3.11 18.07 3.42
CA LYS A 149 -4.45 17.49 3.50
C LYS A 149 -4.54 16.22 2.67
N ARG A 150 -5.35 15.28 3.13
CA ARG A 150 -5.73 14.07 2.40
C ARG A 150 -7.25 13.93 2.43
N VAL A 151 -7.82 13.40 1.36
CA VAL A 151 -9.23 13.02 1.31
C VAL A 151 -9.30 11.56 0.89
N PHE A 152 -9.94 10.74 1.72
CA PHE A 152 -10.10 9.32 1.48
C PHE A 152 -11.55 9.01 1.11
N TYR A 153 -11.70 8.14 0.13
CA TYR A 153 -12.98 7.66 -0.35
C TYR A 153 -13.07 6.17 -0.05
N ILE A 154 -13.81 5.83 1.01
CA ILE A 154 -13.90 4.49 1.57
C ILE A 154 -15.20 3.85 1.11
N ASP A 155 -15.12 2.75 0.40
CA ASP A 155 -16.29 2.00 -0.04
C ASP A 155 -17.10 1.49 1.16
N GLU A 156 -18.43 1.70 1.16
CA GLU A 156 -19.27 1.34 2.29
C GLU A 156 -19.47 -0.17 2.47
N ASP A 157 -19.26 -0.95 1.41
CA ASP A 157 -19.48 -2.39 1.44
C ASP A 157 -18.21 -3.15 1.85
N SER A 158 -17.07 -2.79 1.27
CA SER A 158 -15.79 -3.47 1.53
C SER A 158 -14.96 -2.83 2.62
N TRP A 159 -15.23 -1.58 3.00
CA TRP A 159 -14.40 -0.74 3.88
C TRP A 159 -13.00 -0.48 3.36
N GLN A 160 -12.74 -0.79 2.09
CA GLN A 160 -11.50 -0.46 1.42
C GLN A 160 -11.46 1.02 1.03
N ILE A 161 -10.33 1.67 1.21
CA ILE A 161 -10.09 2.99 0.62
C ILE A 161 -9.88 2.78 -0.89
N GLN A 162 -10.81 3.23 -1.71
CA GLN A 162 -10.76 3.04 -3.16
C GLN A 162 -9.95 4.13 -3.85
N LEU A 163 -9.99 5.33 -3.30
CA LEU A 163 -9.32 6.51 -3.85
C LEU A 163 -8.80 7.37 -2.71
N ALA A 164 -7.68 8.06 -2.96
CA ALA A 164 -7.15 9.07 -2.06
C ALA A 164 -6.64 10.28 -2.85
N ASP A 165 -7.06 11.47 -2.43
CA ASP A 165 -6.54 12.74 -2.91
C ASP A 165 -5.55 13.29 -1.89
N MET A 166 -4.39 13.73 -2.34
CA MET A 166 -3.33 14.25 -1.48
C MET A 166 -2.92 15.65 -1.95
N TYR A 167 -3.02 16.59 -1.03
CA TYR A 167 -2.77 18.01 -1.28
C TYR A 167 -1.45 18.44 -0.63
N ASP A 168 -0.71 19.28 -1.34
CA ASP A 168 0.54 19.86 -0.84
C ASP A 168 0.29 20.99 0.18
N ASN A 169 1.37 21.60 0.68
CA ASN A 169 1.32 22.68 1.65
C ASN A 169 0.80 24.03 1.10
N ARG A 170 0.55 24.13 -0.22
CA ARG A 170 -0.10 25.27 -0.87
C ARG A 170 -1.58 25.03 -1.08
N GLY A 171 -2.07 23.83 -0.72
CA GLY A 171 -3.46 23.42 -0.95
C GLY A 171 -3.72 22.96 -2.38
N GLU A 172 -2.67 22.71 -3.18
CA GLU A 172 -2.81 22.21 -4.54
C GLU A 172 -2.90 20.66 -4.52
N LEU A 173 -3.76 20.10 -5.37
CA LEU A 173 -3.84 18.66 -5.55
C LEU A 173 -2.51 18.16 -6.15
N TYR A 174 -1.80 17.42 -5.34
CA TYR A 174 -0.43 16.98 -5.63
C TYR A 174 -0.37 15.55 -6.16
N ARG A 175 -1.08 14.65 -5.49
CA ARG A 175 -1.12 13.22 -5.84
C ARG A 175 -2.53 12.67 -5.75
N VAL A 176 -2.77 11.64 -6.53
CA VAL A 176 -4.01 10.85 -6.49
C VAL A 176 -3.63 9.37 -6.46
N ALA A 177 -4.21 8.62 -5.54
CA ALA A 177 -4.04 7.18 -5.49
C ALA A 177 -5.36 6.46 -5.82
N VAL A 178 -5.25 5.36 -6.54
CA VAL A 178 -6.38 4.51 -6.97
C VAL A 178 -6.07 3.06 -6.61
N ALA A 179 -6.99 2.42 -5.89
CA ALA A 179 -6.97 0.99 -5.62
C ALA A 179 -7.87 0.27 -6.64
N TYR A 180 -7.29 -0.57 -7.49
CA TYR A 180 -8.05 -1.39 -8.44
C TYR A 180 -8.41 -2.71 -7.78
N GLY A 181 -9.61 -2.76 -7.20
CA GLY A 181 -10.06 -3.87 -6.36
C GLY A 181 -10.60 -5.07 -7.14
N VAL A 182 -10.39 -6.25 -6.56
CA VAL A 182 -11.03 -7.51 -6.94
C VAL A 182 -11.56 -8.21 -5.69
N ASN A 183 -12.61 -9.02 -5.85
CA ASN A 183 -13.12 -9.88 -4.79
C ASN A 183 -12.60 -11.30 -4.97
N TYR A 184 -11.96 -11.83 -3.96
CA TYR A 184 -11.59 -13.24 -3.87
C TYR A 184 -12.71 -13.98 -3.16
N TYR A 185 -13.66 -14.53 -3.93
CA TYR A 185 -14.87 -15.15 -3.39
C TYR A 185 -14.60 -16.39 -2.54
N GLU A 186 -13.51 -17.11 -2.83
CA GLU A 186 -13.11 -18.32 -2.09
C GLU A 186 -12.66 -18.04 -0.65
N VAL A 187 -12.25 -16.81 -0.37
CA VAL A 187 -11.81 -16.35 0.98
C VAL A 187 -12.58 -15.12 1.46
N PRO A 188 -13.77 -14.86 0.95
CA PRO A 188 -14.62 -13.67 0.90
C PRO A 188 -13.89 -12.37 1.34
N THR A 189 -12.89 -11.97 0.54
CA THR A 189 -12.12 -10.76 0.83
C THR A 189 -11.99 -9.86 -0.39
N GLN A 190 -12.05 -8.56 -0.15
CA GLN A 190 -11.73 -7.52 -1.12
C GLN A 190 -10.23 -7.20 -1.01
N TRP A 191 -9.54 -7.19 -2.15
CA TRP A 191 -8.14 -6.82 -2.22
C TRP A 191 -7.83 -6.05 -3.51
N SER A 192 -6.81 -5.22 -3.50
CA SER A 192 -6.36 -4.59 -4.74
C SER A 192 -5.49 -5.54 -5.54
N THR A 193 -5.78 -5.68 -6.84
CA THR A 193 -4.83 -6.28 -7.77
C THR A 193 -3.71 -5.30 -8.12
N LEU A 194 -4.00 -3.99 -8.06
CA LEU A 194 -3.07 -2.94 -8.42
C LEU A 194 -3.40 -1.67 -7.63
N ASP A 195 -2.40 -1.09 -6.97
CA ASP A 195 -2.45 0.25 -6.42
C ASP A 195 -1.62 1.20 -7.29
N VAL A 196 -2.20 2.32 -7.66
CA VAL A 196 -1.55 3.31 -8.53
C VAL A 196 -1.50 4.66 -7.84
N TYR A 197 -0.32 5.25 -7.78
CA TYR A 197 -0.05 6.57 -7.20
C TYR A 197 0.39 7.50 -8.32
N HIS A 198 -0.45 8.48 -8.66
CA HIS A 198 -0.18 9.48 -9.68
C HIS A 198 0.41 10.73 -9.04
N ASP A 199 1.59 11.15 -9.49
CA ASP A 199 2.18 12.44 -9.15
C ASP A 199 1.84 13.44 -10.27
N LEU A 200 0.96 14.38 -9.98
CA LEU A 200 0.42 15.30 -10.97
C LEU A 200 1.44 16.36 -11.44
N ASN A 201 2.43 16.68 -10.59
CA ASN A 201 3.45 17.64 -10.91
C ASN A 201 4.50 17.06 -11.87
N SER A 202 4.98 15.86 -11.60
CA SER A 202 5.97 15.17 -12.43
C SER A 202 5.35 14.42 -13.62
N ARG A 203 4.03 14.24 -13.63
CA ARG A 203 3.28 13.43 -14.60
C ARG A 203 3.76 11.97 -14.64
N ARG A 204 4.24 11.48 -13.52
CA ARG A 204 4.69 10.10 -13.34
C ARG A 204 3.67 9.35 -12.48
N TYR A 205 3.67 8.06 -12.60
CA TYR A 205 2.91 7.22 -11.69
C TYR A 205 3.73 6.00 -11.23
N LEU A 206 3.38 5.49 -10.09
CA LEU A 206 3.89 4.25 -9.51
C LEU A 206 2.76 3.24 -9.50
N ALA A 207 2.99 2.06 -10.03
CA ALA A 207 2.08 0.91 -9.96
C ALA A 207 2.68 -0.15 -9.03
N ILE A 208 1.89 -0.60 -8.05
CA ILE A 208 2.30 -1.61 -7.06
C ILE A 208 1.28 -2.73 -7.05
N GLY A 209 1.75 -3.96 -6.98
CA GLY A 209 0.89 -5.14 -6.87
C GLY A 209 0.64 -5.87 -8.18
N LEU A 210 1.27 -5.48 -9.28
CA LEU A 210 1.19 -6.21 -10.56
C LEU A 210 1.44 -7.70 -10.35
N ASP A 211 0.46 -8.53 -10.69
CA ASP A 211 0.43 -9.96 -10.38
C ASP A 211 0.19 -10.88 -11.61
N ASN A 212 -0.13 -10.27 -12.78
CA ASN A 212 -0.53 -10.99 -14.00
C ASN A 212 0.52 -11.98 -14.54
N GLU A 213 1.81 -11.65 -14.39
CA GLU A 213 2.92 -12.47 -14.85
C GLU A 213 3.55 -13.31 -13.72
N GLU A 214 2.91 -13.33 -12.56
CA GLU A 214 3.38 -14.03 -11.37
C GLU A 214 2.39 -15.12 -10.94
N LYS A 215 2.85 -16.00 -10.04
CA LYS A 215 1.95 -16.98 -9.43
C LYS A 215 0.92 -16.28 -8.53
N MET A 216 -0.35 -16.57 -8.75
CA MET A 216 -1.45 -16.03 -7.95
C MET A 216 -1.30 -16.39 -6.46
N TYR A 217 -1.96 -15.59 -5.62
CA TYR A 217 -2.00 -15.80 -4.17
C TYR A 217 -2.54 -17.18 -3.81
N ASP A 218 -1.89 -17.80 -2.84
CA ASP A 218 -2.30 -19.06 -2.27
C ASP A 218 -2.80 -18.82 -0.84
N PHE A 219 -4.11 -18.76 -0.68
CA PHE A 219 -4.74 -18.54 0.63
C PHE A 219 -4.84 -19.81 1.49
N SER A 220 -4.41 -20.98 0.98
CA SER A 220 -4.41 -22.24 1.72
C SER A 220 -3.24 -22.39 2.68
N ILE A 221 -2.20 -21.58 2.54
CA ILE A 221 -1.01 -21.65 3.37
C ILE A 221 -1.31 -21.23 4.82
N THR A 222 -0.70 -21.90 5.77
CA THR A 222 -0.78 -21.56 7.20
C THR A 222 0.65 -21.32 7.72
N PRO A 223 1.19 -20.11 7.54
CA PRO A 223 2.54 -19.81 7.98
C PRO A 223 2.63 -19.76 9.51
N ARG A 224 3.78 -20.18 10.05
CA ARG A 224 4.03 -20.14 11.49
C ARG A 224 4.59 -18.78 11.90
N GLU A 225 4.18 -18.24 13.02
CA GLU A 225 4.66 -16.96 13.56
C GLU A 225 6.20 -16.89 13.65
N ALA A 226 6.84 -18.02 14.00
CA ALA A 226 8.30 -18.15 14.08
C ALA A 226 9.04 -17.88 12.74
N GLU A 227 8.32 -17.89 11.61
CA GLU A 227 8.87 -17.58 10.30
C GLU A 227 8.94 -16.06 10.05
N PHE A 228 8.25 -15.27 10.87
CA PHE A 228 8.22 -13.80 10.80
C PHE A 228 9.08 -13.17 11.90
N THR A 229 10.29 -13.66 12.06
CA THR A 229 11.26 -13.11 13.02
C THR A 229 12.50 -12.57 12.29
N PRO A 230 13.22 -11.61 12.89
CA PRO A 230 14.49 -11.13 12.31
C PRO A 230 15.52 -12.25 12.10
N GLN A 231 15.52 -13.26 12.97
CA GLN A 231 16.41 -14.44 12.82
C GLN A 231 16.00 -15.30 11.62
N ALA A 232 14.69 -15.50 11.39
CA ALA A 232 14.20 -16.22 10.22
C ALA A 232 14.56 -15.46 8.94
N LEU A 233 14.33 -14.13 8.91
CA LEU A 233 14.72 -13.27 7.79
C LEU A 233 16.21 -13.40 7.46
N ARG A 234 17.08 -13.41 8.46
CA ARG A 234 18.51 -13.59 8.28
C ARG A 234 18.86 -14.94 7.66
N ARG A 235 18.24 -16.03 8.14
CA ARG A 235 18.47 -17.38 7.60
C ARG A 235 18.06 -17.50 6.15
N GLU A 236 16.92 -16.91 5.77
CA GLU A 236 16.43 -16.91 4.39
C GLU A 236 17.28 -16.05 3.46
N GLY A 237 17.79 -14.93 3.94
CA GLY A 237 18.66 -14.04 3.17
C GLY A 237 20.08 -14.63 2.90
N MET A 238 20.51 -15.61 3.70
CA MET A 238 21.80 -16.28 3.51
C MET A 238 21.73 -17.47 2.54
N ARG A 239 20.53 -17.91 2.15
CA ARG A 239 20.29 -18.94 1.14
C ARG A 239 20.09 -18.32 -0.24
#